data_f1b72247c770b29f87526e34c7dfe873
#
_entry.id   f1b72247c770b29f87526e34c7dfe873
#
_cell.length_a   1.000
_cell.length_b   1.000
_cell.length_c   1.000
_cell.angle_alpha   90.00
_cell.angle_beta   90.00
_cell.angle_gamma   90.00
#
_symmetry.space_group_name_H-M   'P 1'
#
loop_
_entity.id
_entity.type
_entity.pdbx_description
1 polymer ?
#
loop_
_entity_poly.entity_id
_entity_poly.type
_entity_poly.pdbx_seq_one_letter_code
_entity_poly.pdbx_strand_id
1 'polypeptide(L)'
;MEPDYHNVMLTILPYSPKEQIEKSSEIMFEHFNVKGLYMEYPGLLSLYSEGKFDGFSIDLGDMVSNFIPILDGQYIPYNITRFDIGGRDITEFVKKSIIHKIQKYLPNVQRDIIKDIKEKACYVPLEYEEELKSVEPFEYEMLDGEKLTIKDERIRCPEGLFKSSLIGKEDFNIGNICNDLIKKYKENEQKILYNSIVLSGGNSMFNGLPERLTREIKLLVPDSMKEEVHVIASPERKYSAVNGGCILSSIEAFKNKWITKAEYEESGSDIVYKKCIKSL
;
A
#
# COMPACT_ATOMS: atom_id res chain seq x y z
N MET A 1 25.20 -15.06 -1.95
CA MET A 1 25.14 -14.14 -3.13
C MET A 1 26.06 -13.00 -2.81
N GLU A 2 27.05 -12.72 -3.64
CA GLU A 2 28.05 -11.68 -3.40
C GLU A 2 27.46 -10.35 -3.90
N PRO A 3 27.26 -9.34 -3.03
CA PRO A 3 26.56 -8.09 -3.38
C PRO A 3 27.25 -7.26 -4.46
N ASP A 4 28.55 -7.34 -4.57
CA ASP A 4 29.38 -6.58 -5.52
C ASP A 4 29.13 -6.93 -7.00
N TYR A 5 28.44 -8.05 -7.29
CA TYR A 5 28.03 -8.42 -8.65
C TYR A 5 26.58 -8.05 -8.96
N HIS A 6 25.82 -7.52 -8.00
CA HIS A 6 24.40 -7.31 -8.15
C HIS A 6 24.00 -5.83 -8.02
N ASN A 7 23.04 -5.43 -8.85
CA ASN A 7 22.31 -4.20 -8.62
C ASN A 7 21.17 -4.46 -7.62
N VAL A 8 20.91 -3.50 -6.76
CA VAL A 8 19.89 -3.58 -5.73
C VAL A 8 18.87 -2.47 -5.94
N MET A 9 17.59 -2.82 -5.96
CA MET A 9 16.50 -1.87 -5.94
C MET A 9 15.89 -1.84 -4.53
N LEU A 10 15.84 -0.65 -3.92
CA LEU A 10 15.19 -0.44 -2.63
C LEU A 10 13.90 0.34 -2.81
N THR A 11 12.87 -0.06 -2.08
CA THR A 11 11.68 0.78 -1.91
C THR A 11 11.87 1.75 -0.77
N ILE A 12 11.43 2.98 -0.97
CA ILE A 12 11.41 4.01 0.06
C ILE A 12 10.00 4.58 0.19
N LEU A 13 9.65 5.03 1.38
CA LEU A 13 8.34 5.65 1.60
C LEU A 13 8.37 7.14 1.25
N PRO A 14 7.29 7.69 0.70
CA PRO A 14 7.12 9.13 0.58
C PRO A 14 7.35 9.82 1.94
N TYR A 15 7.93 11.02 1.89
CA TYR A 15 8.28 11.81 3.08
C TYR A 15 9.26 11.13 4.04
N SER A 16 10.06 10.16 3.56
CA SER A 16 11.19 9.67 4.34
C SER A 16 12.20 10.79 4.57
N PRO A 17 12.75 10.93 5.79
CA PRO A 17 13.78 11.93 6.07
C PRO A 17 14.98 11.79 5.12
N LYS A 18 15.54 12.94 4.70
CA LYS A 18 16.69 12.99 3.78
C LYS A 18 17.84 12.15 4.30
N GLU A 19 18.16 12.29 5.58
CA GLU A 19 19.23 11.56 6.25
C GLU A 19 19.04 10.04 6.21
N GLN A 20 17.80 9.57 6.25
CA GLN A 20 17.49 8.13 6.16
C GLN A 20 17.75 7.60 4.75
N ILE A 21 17.39 8.37 3.72
CA ILE A 21 17.62 8.00 2.31
C ILE A 21 19.13 7.97 2.01
N GLU A 22 19.83 9.01 2.42
CA GLU A 22 21.29 9.11 2.28
C GLU A 22 21.99 7.98 3.02
N LYS A 23 21.61 7.73 4.26
CA LYS A 23 22.18 6.64 5.07
C LYS A 23 21.93 5.27 4.46
N SER A 24 20.77 5.08 3.83
CA SER A 24 20.49 3.83 3.11
C SER A 24 21.42 3.63 1.93
N SER A 25 21.74 4.69 1.16
CA SER A 25 22.68 4.61 0.05
C SER A 25 24.12 4.36 0.53
N GLU A 26 24.56 5.01 1.60
CA GLU A 26 25.87 4.75 2.23
C GLU A 26 25.99 3.26 2.63
N ILE A 27 24.99 2.73 3.35
CA ILE A 27 25.01 1.33 3.78
C ILE A 27 25.12 0.39 2.58
N MET A 28 24.39 0.66 1.49
CA MET A 28 24.43 -0.18 0.30
C MET A 28 25.80 -0.14 -0.39
N PHE A 29 26.40 1.02 -0.57
CA PHE A 29 27.68 1.14 -1.26
C PHE A 29 28.89 0.86 -0.37
N GLU A 30 28.91 1.35 0.87
CA GLU A 30 30.08 1.28 1.74
C GLU A 30 30.13 -0.01 2.57
N HIS A 31 28.95 -0.51 3.02
CA HIS A 31 28.91 -1.72 3.85
C HIS A 31 28.66 -2.98 3.02
N PHE A 32 27.63 -2.97 2.15
CA PHE A 32 27.31 -4.12 1.30
C PHE A 32 28.10 -4.15 -0.02
N ASN A 33 28.76 -3.06 -0.39
CA ASN A 33 29.56 -2.94 -1.61
C ASN A 33 28.78 -3.35 -2.88
N VAL A 34 27.52 -2.93 -3.01
CA VAL A 34 26.68 -3.29 -4.16
C VAL A 34 27.21 -2.68 -5.46
N LYS A 35 26.99 -3.38 -6.59
CA LYS A 35 27.40 -2.93 -7.93
C LYS A 35 26.65 -1.67 -8.36
N GLY A 36 25.36 -1.59 -8.06
CA GLY A 36 24.52 -0.43 -8.35
C GLY A 36 23.30 -0.39 -7.47
N LEU A 37 22.74 0.80 -7.31
CA LEU A 37 21.58 1.08 -6.48
C LEU A 37 20.53 1.85 -7.27
N TYR A 38 19.26 1.56 -7.04
CA TYR A 38 18.14 2.40 -7.44
C TYR A 38 17.11 2.43 -6.32
N MET A 39 16.47 3.58 -6.11
CA MET A 39 15.43 3.74 -5.08
C MET A 39 14.16 4.28 -5.73
N GLU A 40 13.00 3.69 -5.35
CA GLU A 40 11.71 4.09 -5.91
C GLU A 40 10.58 3.94 -4.88
N TYR A 41 9.47 4.62 -5.12
CA TYR A 41 8.26 4.46 -4.30
C TYR A 41 7.51 3.17 -4.65
N PRO A 42 7.06 2.41 -3.63
CA PRO A 42 6.30 1.17 -3.84
C PRO A 42 5.09 1.36 -4.76
N GLY A 43 4.39 2.51 -4.62
CA GLY A 43 3.20 2.80 -5.41
C GLY A 43 3.47 2.93 -6.91
N LEU A 44 4.59 3.52 -7.33
CA LEU A 44 4.98 3.59 -8.75
C LEU A 44 5.30 2.19 -9.29
N LEU A 45 6.07 1.42 -8.52
CA LEU A 45 6.39 0.04 -8.89
C LEU A 45 5.13 -0.82 -8.99
N SER A 46 4.15 -0.62 -8.09
CA SER A 46 2.88 -1.34 -8.14
C SER A 46 2.08 -1.03 -9.40
N LEU A 47 2.16 0.20 -9.90
CA LEU A 47 1.55 0.57 -11.19
C LEU A 47 2.21 -0.19 -12.35
N TYR A 48 3.55 -0.26 -12.35
CA TYR A 48 4.29 -1.00 -13.37
C TYR A 48 4.02 -2.51 -13.33
N SER A 49 3.71 -3.09 -12.17
CA SER A 49 3.31 -4.50 -12.06
C SER A 49 2.03 -4.82 -12.81
N GLU A 50 1.15 -3.83 -12.97
CA GLU A 50 -0.11 -3.93 -13.73
C GLU A 50 0.06 -3.50 -15.20
N GLY A 51 1.29 -3.28 -15.65
CA GLY A 51 1.59 -2.83 -17.02
C GLY A 51 1.09 -1.42 -17.32
N LYS A 52 0.94 -0.58 -16.30
CA LYS A 52 0.45 0.79 -16.41
C LYS A 52 1.58 1.79 -16.24
N PHE A 53 1.56 2.86 -17.03
CA PHE A 53 2.45 4.01 -16.90
C PHE A 53 1.78 5.16 -16.16
N ASP A 54 0.46 5.28 -16.33
CA ASP A 54 -0.37 6.32 -15.77
C ASP A 54 -1.46 5.71 -14.91
N GLY A 55 -1.82 6.39 -13.84
CA GLY A 55 -2.87 5.96 -12.93
C GLY A 55 -2.72 6.53 -11.53
N PHE A 56 -3.53 6.02 -10.64
CA PHE A 56 -3.55 6.41 -9.25
C PHE A 56 -3.23 5.21 -8.37
N SER A 57 -2.08 5.25 -7.69
CA SER A 57 -1.67 4.17 -6.79
C SER A 57 -2.19 4.41 -5.37
N ILE A 58 -2.83 3.39 -4.80
CA ILE A 58 -3.22 3.30 -3.39
C ILE A 58 -2.45 2.13 -2.77
N ASP A 59 -1.40 2.45 -2.03
CA ASP A 59 -0.58 1.46 -1.34
C ASP A 59 -0.94 1.41 0.15
N LEU A 60 -1.62 0.33 0.55
CA LEU A 60 -2.07 0.10 1.91
C LEU A 60 -1.11 -0.86 2.63
N GLY A 61 -0.10 -0.29 3.27
CA GLY A 61 0.95 -1.01 4.00
C GLY A 61 0.54 -1.42 5.43
N ASP A 62 1.52 -1.91 6.19
CA ASP A 62 1.32 -2.25 7.60
C ASP A 62 1.26 -1.01 8.50
N MET A 63 2.11 -0.03 8.24
CA MET A 63 2.23 1.18 9.09
C MET A 63 1.61 2.41 8.45
N VAL A 64 1.66 2.51 7.13
CA VAL A 64 1.28 3.71 6.38
C VAL A 64 0.42 3.35 5.17
N SER A 65 -0.40 4.31 4.76
CA SER A 65 -1.14 4.29 3.51
C SER A 65 -0.68 5.45 2.63
N ASN A 66 -0.29 5.16 1.38
CA ASN A 66 0.20 6.15 0.43
C ASN A 66 -0.74 6.26 -0.77
N PHE A 67 -0.95 7.49 -1.23
CA PHE A 67 -1.79 7.83 -2.37
C PHE A 67 -0.95 8.64 -3.35
N ILE A 68 -0.71 8.08 -4.53
CA ILE A 68 0.26 8.62 -5.49
C ILE A 68 -0.40 8.73 -6.86
N PRO A 69 -0.79 9.94 -7.31
CA PRO A 69 -1.17 10.18 -8.71
C PRO A 69 0.08 10.17 -9.59
N ILE A 70 0.00 9.46 -10.72
CA ILE A 70 1.10 9.25 -11.66
C ILE A 70 0.61 9.55 -13.07
N LEU A 71 1.27 10.48 -13.75
CA LEU A 71 1.01 10.87 -15.12
C LEU A 71 2.33 10.98 -15.89
N ASP A 72 2.34 10.51 -17.15
CA ASP A 72 3.55 10.42 -17.98
C ASP A 72 4.67 9.62 -17.30
N GLY A 73 4.30 8.58 -16.56
CA GLY A 73 5.21 7.75 -15.78
C GLY A 73 5.91 8.50 -14.62
N GLN A 74 5.38 9.65 -14.21
CA GLN A 74 5.97 10.49 -13.17
C GLN A 74 4.93 10.88 -12.12
N TYR A 75 5.36 10.95 -10.87
CA TYR A 75 4.59 11.53 -9.79
C TYR A 75 4.98 12.99 -9.58
N ILE A 76 4.04 13.79 -9.10
CA ILE A 76 4.28 15.15 -8.66
C ILE A 76 4.43 15.12 -7.14
N PRO A 77 5.62 15.43 -6.59
CA PRO A 77 5.91 15.24 -5.16
C PRO A 77 4.86 15.82 -4.22
N TYR A 78 4.42 17.06 -4.41
CA TYR A 78 3.44 17.75 -3.56
C TYR A 78 1.99 17.22 -3.71
N ASN A 79 1.74 16.32 -4.65
CA ASN A 79 0.44 15.64 -4.81
C ASN A 79 0.42 14.24 -4.18
N ILE A 80 1.56 13.76 -3.69
CA ILE A 80 1.61 12.53 -2.90
C ILE A 80 0.98 12.82 -1.54
N THR A 81 0.18 11.89 -1.06
CA THR A 81 -0.40 11.98 0.28
C THR A 81 -0.10 10.69 1.03
N ARG A 82 0.35 10.84 2.26
CA ARG A 82 0.64 9.74 3.18
C ARG A 82 -0.17 9.91 4.46
N PHE A 83 -0.71 8.81 4.93
CA PHE A 83 -1.33 8.70 6.25
C PHE A 83 -0.61 7.64 7.07
N ASP A 84 -0.36 7.94 8.35
CA ASP A 84 0.18 7.00 9.32
C ASP A 84 -0.95 6.12 9.89
N ILE A 85 -1.65 5.45 8.95
CA ILE A 85 -2.72 4.48 9.20
C ILE A 85 -2.45 3.29 8.28
N GLY A 86 -2.45 2.08 8.85
CA GLY A 86 -2.14 0.87 8.10
C GLY A 86 -2.71 -0.40 8.73
N GLY A 87 -2.21 -1.54 8.26
CA GLY A 87 -2.65 -2.86 8.72
C GLY A 87 -2.44 -3.10 10.21
N ARG A 88 -1.46 -2.41 10.82
CA ARG A 88 -1.20 -2.48 12.26
C ARG A 88 -2.36 -1.88 13.06
N ASP A 89 -2.92 -0.75 12.63
CA ASP A 89 -4.06 -0.12 13.30
C ASP A 89 -5.29 -1.04 13.26
N ILE A 90 -5.56 -1.66 12.11
CA ILE A 90 -6.61 -2.66 11.95
C ILE A 90 -6.34 -3.88 12.88
N THR A 91 -5.10 -4.36 12.94
CA THR A 91 -4.72 -5.48 13.80
C THR A 91 -4.93 -5.14 15.29
N GLU A 92 -4.56 -3.93 15.73
CA GLU A 92 -4.82 -3.49 17.09
C GLU A 92 -6.31 -3.35 17.40
N PHE A 93 -7.13 -2.98 16.42
CA PHE A 93 -8.58 -2.95 16.60
C PHE A 93 -9.16 -4.38 16.72
N VAL A 94 -8.74 -5.33 15.88
CA VAL A 94 -9.10 -6.75 16.03
C VAL A 94 -8.70 -7.25 17.41
N LYS A 95 -7.46 -6.95 17.85
CA LYS A 95 -6.96 -7.32 19.18
C LYS A 95 -7.86 -6.82 20.30
N LYS A 96 -8.20 -5.53 20.30
CA LYS A 96 -9.09 -4.94 21.32
C LYS A 96 -10.44 -5.64 21.37
N SER A 97 -10.95 -6.06 20.22
CA SER A 97 -12.26 -6.71 20.11
C SER A 97 -12.28 -8.15 20.64
N ILE A 98 -11.17 -8.89 20.50
CA ILE A 98 -11.15 -10.34 20.82
C ILE A 98 -10.16 -10.73 21.91
N ILE A 99 -9.36 -9.80 22.46
CA ILE A 99 -8.27 -10.13 23.42
C ILE A 99 -8.79 -10.93 24.64
N HIS A 100 -9.99 -10.62 25.13
CA HIS A 100 -10.57 -11.32 26.25
C HIS A 100 -10.84 -12.80 25.97
N LYS A 101 -10.99 -13.19 24.70
CA LYS A 101 -11.21 -14.57 24.27
C LYS A 101 -9.90 -15.37 24.17
N ILE A 102 -8.75 -14.71 24.07
CA ILE A 102 -7.45 -15.33 23.83
C ILE A 102 -6.41 -15.04 24.91
N GLN A 103 -6.82 -14.52 26.06
CA GLN A 103 -5.91 -14.13 27.18
C GLN A 103 -5.07 -15.29 27.73
N LYS A 104 -5.51 -16.54 27.56
CA LYS A 104 -4.78 -17.73 28.03
C LYS A 104 -3.49 -18.02 27.25
N TYR A 105 -3.32 -17.42 26.07
CA TYR A 105 -2.12 -17.64 25.25
C TYR A 105 -1.03 -16.60 25.55
N LEU A 106 0.22 -16.94 25.25
CA LEU A 106 1.37 -16.03 25.37
C LEU A 106 1.23 -14.85 24.39
N PRO A 107 1.77 -13.65 24.69
CA PRO A 107 1.57 -12.45 23.86
C PRO A 107 2.01 -12.58 22.39
N ASN A 108 3.08 -13.32 22.11
CA ASN A 108 3.51 -13.60 20.74
C ASN A 108 2.49 -14.48 20.00
N VAL A 109 1.98 -15.53 20.65
CA VAL A 109 0.94 -16.42 20.09
C VAL A 109 -0.37 -15.62 19.86
N GLN A 110 -0.75 -14.76 20.81
CA GLN A 110 -1.91 -13.87 20.64
C GLN A 110 -1.77 -13.01 19.38
N ARG A 111 -0.58 -12.44 19.14
CA ARG A 111 -0.33 -11.59 17.96
C ARG A 111 -0.50 -12.35 16.65
N ASP A 112 0.01 -13.57 16.59
CA ASP A 112 -0.08 -14.41 15.40
C ASP A 112 -1.55 -14.85 15.14
N ILE A 113 -2.29 -15.22 16.19
CA ILE A 113 -3.72 -15.51 16.11
C ILE A 113 -4.51 -14.30 15.59
N ILE A 114 -4.27 -13.12 16.14
CA ILE A 114 -4.97 -11.88 15.75
C ILE A 114 -4.71 -11.56 14.29
N LYS A 115 -3.45 -11.70 13.85
CA LYS A 115 -3.07 -11.47 12.45
C LYS A 115 -3.76 -12.47 11.53
N ASP A 116 -3.76 -13.75 11.88
CA ASP A 116 -4.38 -14.81 11.09
C ASP A 116 -5.89 -14.64 11.00
N ILE A 117 -6.56 -14.30 12.11
CA ILE A 117 -7.99 -13.95 12.11
C ILE A 117 -8.27 -12.77 11.20
N LYS A 118 -7.47 -11.69 11.27
CA LYS A 118 -7.62 -10.53 10.38
C LYS A 118 -7.54 -10.95 8.91
N GLU A 119 -6.56 -11.77 8.56
CA GLU A 119 -6.31 -12.17 7.17
C GLU A 119 -7.34 -13.19 6.64
N LYS A 120 -7.86 -14.09 7.48
CA LYS A 120 -8.79 -15.17 7.09
C LYS A 120 -10.26 -14.82 7.25
N ALA A 121 -10.60 -14.12 8.32
CA ALA A 121 -12.00 -13.92 8.69
C ALA A 121 -12.55 -12.56 8.27
N CYS A 122 -11.71 -11.52 8.17
CA CYS A 122 -12.18 -10.17 7.90
C CYS A 122 -12.41 -9.92 6.40
N TYR A 123 -13.45 -9.14 6.09
CA TYR A 123 -13.80 -8.73 4.74
C TYR A 123 -14.49 -7.37 4.74
N VAL A 124 -14.54 -6.72 3.59
CA VAL A 124 -15.21 -5.43 3.40
C VAL A 124 -16.54 -5.68 2.70
N PRO A 125 -17.69 -5.43 3.36
CA PRO A 125 -18.97 -5.57 2.71
C PRO A 125 -19.24 -4.39 1.77
N LEU A 126 -20.06 -4.62 0.75
CA LEU A 126 -20.50 -3.58 -0.17
C LEU A 126 -21.38 -2.54 0.54
N GLU A 127 -22.28 -2.99 1.42
CA GLU A 127 -23.20 -2.18 2.23
C GLU A 127 -22.98 -2.49 3.72
N TYR A 128 -22.15 -1.71 4.38
CA TYR A 128 -21.73 -1.97 5.76
C TYR A 128 -22.90 -2.04 6.75
N GLU A 129 -23.80 -1.05 6.72
CA GLU A 129 -24.90 -0.96 7.69
C GLU A 129 -25.94 -2.08 7.51
N GLU A 130 -26.12 -2.60 6.31
CA GLU A 130 -27.00 -3.73 6.04
C GLU A 130 -26.36 -5.05 6.47
N GLU A 131 -25.08 -5.24 6.08
CA GLU A 131 -24.33 -6.43 6.45
C GLU A 131 -24.20 -6.57 7.97
N LEU A 132 -24.03 -5.47 8.70
CA LEU A 132 -23.90 -5.48 10.16
C LEU A 132 -25.11 -6.12 10.87
N LYS A 133 -26.31 -6.08 10.27
CA LYS A 133 -27.53 -6.68 10.82
C LYS A 133 -27.54 -8.21 10.74
N SER A 134 -26.78 -8.78 9.79
CA SER A 134 -26.87 -10.21 9.42
C SER A 134 -25.53 -10.90 9.23
N VAL A 135 -24.44 -10.37 9.83
CA VAL A 135 -23.10 -10.97 9.70
C VAL A 135 -23.10 -12.43 10.14
N GLU A 136 -22.72 -13.31 9.21
CA GLU A 136 -22.54 -14.71 9.52
C GLU A 136 -21.30 -14.93 10.39
N PRO A 137 -21.39 -15.73 11.46
CA PRO A 137 -20.26 -16.01 12.32
C PRO A 137 -19.20 -16.83 11.57
N PHE A 138 -17.93 -16.57 11.88
CA PHE A 138 -16.80 -17.35 11.41
C PHE A 138 -16.19 -18.11 12.58
N GLU A 139 -16.08 -19.43 12.45
CA GLU A 139 -15.44 -20.29 13.45
C GLU A 139 -13.96 -20.42 13.15
N TYR A 140 -13.14 -19.79 13.98
CA TYR A 140 -11.68 -19.89 13.90
C TYR A 140 -11.20 -21.01 14.83
N GLU A 141 -10.54 -22.01 14.27
CA GLU A 141 -9.96 -23.11 15.04
C GLU A 141 -8.58 -22.71 15.61
N MET A 142 -8.47 -22.75 16.92
CA MET A 142 -7.26 -22.44 17.66
C MET A 142 -6.27 -23.61 17.61
N LEU A 143 -5.02 -23.37 17.96
CA LEU A 143 -3.96 -24.38 17.95
C LEU A 143 -4.23 -25.58 18.88
N ASP A 144 -5.02 -25.40 19.91
CA ASP A 144 -5.46 -26.43 20.87
C ASP A 144 -6.77 -27.12 20.47
N GLY A 145 -7.32 -26.82 19.28
CA GLY A 145 -8.58 -27.35 18.78
C GLY A 145 -9.84 -26.65 19.29
N GLU A 146 -9.70 -25.68 20.19
CA GLU A 146 -10.86 -24.86 20.57
C GLU A 146 -11.32 -23.99 19.40
N LYS A 147 -12.62 -23.71 19.34
CA LYS A 147 -13.21 -22.84 18.33
C LYS A 147 -13.52 -21.46 18.91
N LEU A 148 -13.06 -20.45 18.21
CA LEU A 148 -13.30 -19.05 18.52
C LEU A 148 -14.29 -18.47 17.50
N THR A 149 -15.47 -18.07 17.95
CA THR A 149 -16.47 -17.43 17.10
C THR A 149 -16.14 -15.94 16.91
N ILE A 150 -15.96 -15.51 15.67
CA ILE A 150 -15.78 -14.13 15.25
C ILE A 150 -17.04 -13.73 14.46
N LYS A 151 -17.67 -12.62 14.80
CA LYS A 151 -18.92 -12.18 14.18
C LYS A 151 -18.77 -10.80 13.52
N ASP A 152 -19.30 -9.76 14.12
CA ASP A 152 -19.29 -8.40 13.58
C ASP A 152 -17.89 -7.78 13.51
N GLU A 153 -16.92 -8.28 14.30
CA GLU A 153 -15.54 -7.88 14.22
C GLU A 153 -14.95 -8.09 12.80
N ARG A 154 -15.48 -9.10 12.06
CA ARG A 154 -15.06 -9.43 10.69
C ARG A 154 -15.20 -8.26 9.72
N ILE A 155 -16.23 -7.44 9.88
CA ILE A 155 -16.52 -6.31 8.99
C ILE A 155 -16.19 -4.97 9.64
N ARG A 156 -16.32 -4.84 10.96
CA ARG A 156 -16.04 -3.58 11.66
C ARG A 156 -14.56 -3.19 11.60
N CYS A 157 -13.68 -4.19 11.61
CA CYS A 157 -12.24 -3.94 11.59
C CYS A 157 -11.78 -3.32 10.26
N PRO A 158 -12.03 -3.93 9.08
CA PRO A 158 -11.65 -3.34 7.81
C PRO A 158 -12.48 -2.10 7.42
N GLU A 159 -13.68 -1.89 7.98
CA GLU A 159 -14.45 -0.66 7.79
C GLU A 159 -13.69 0.58 8.29
N GLY A 160 -12.69 0.41 9.16
CA GLY A 160 -11.76 1.46 9.56
C GLY A 160 -11.02 2.11 8.38
N LEU A 161 -10.95 1.49 7.21
CA LEU A 161 -10.41 2.09 5.98
C LEU A 161 -11.34 3.14 5.35
N PHE A 162 -12.64 3.07 5.64
CA PHE A 162 -13.68 4.00 5.16
C PHE A 162 -14.20 4.92 6.26
N LYS A 163 -14.14 4.46 7.51
CA LYS A 163 -14.64 5.16 8.69
C LYS A 163 -13.61 5.05 9.81
N SER A 164 -12.56 5.85 9.73
CA SER A 164 -11.40 5.77 10.62
C SER A 164 -11.70 6.02 12.11
N SER A 165 -12.81 6.69 12.42
CA SER A 165 -13.29 6.86 13.79
C SER A 165 -13.52 5.53 14.52
N LEU A 166 -13.84 4.43 13.79
CA LEU A 166 -13.97 3.09 14.37
C LEU A 166 -12.65 2.58 14.96
N ILE A 167 -11.53 2.95 14.37
CA ILE A 167 -10.18 2.56 14.83
C ILE A 167 -9.52 3.66 15.67
N GLY A 168 -10.26 4.70 16.08
CA GLY A 168 -9.77 5.80 16.90
C GLY A 168 -8.84 6.76 16.16
N LYS A 169 -9.01 6.89 14.85
CA LYS A 169 -8.30 7.85 13.98
C LYS A 169 -9.30 8.83 13.39
N GLU A 170 -8.79 9.96 12.92
CA GLU A 170 -9.61 11.02 12.30
C GLU A 170 -9.20 11.22 10.84
N ASP A 171 -10.12 11.77 10.05
CA ASP A 171 -9.88 12.26 8.68
C ASP A 171 -9.29 11.26 7.67
N PHE A 172 -9.55 9.96 7.85
CA PHE A 172 -9.13 8.95 6.88
C PHE A 172 -10.32 8.19 6.30
N ASN A 173 -10.47 8.28 4.99
CA ASN A 173 -11.38 7.50 4.17
C ASN A 173 -10.74 7.33 2.80
N ILE A 174 -10.43 6.09 2.42
CA ILE A 174 -9.67 5.81 1.19
C ILE A 174 -10.37 6.27 -0.09
N GLY A 175 -11.71 6.22 -0.13
CA GLY A 175 -12.49 6.67 -1.28
C GLY A 175 -12.48 8.19 -1.41
N ASN A 176 -12.71 8.91 -0.32
CA ASN A 176 -12.69 10.37 -0.29
C ASN A 176 -11.30 10.90 -0.65
N ILE A 177 -10.24 10.37 -0.03
CA ILE A 177 -8.86 10.78 -0.30
C ILE A 177 -8.50 10.60 -1.76
N CYS A 178 -8.82 9.43 -2.35
CA CYS A 178 -8.60 9.14 -3.76
C CYS A 178 -9.28 10.18 -4.65
N ASN A 179 -10.58 10.39 -4.45
CA ASN A 179 -11.38 11.35 -5.22
C ASN A 179 -10.89 12.79 -5.07
N ASP A 180 -10.56 13.24 -3.86
CA ASP A 180 -10.11 14.60 -3.59
C ASP A 180 -8.74 14.91 -4.19
N LEU A 181 -7.87 13.92 -4.26
CA LEU A 181 -6.57 14.05 -4.93
C LEU A 181 -6.72 14.08 -6.45
N ILE A 182 -7.55 13.21 -7.03
CA ILE A 182 -7.78 13.18 -8.48
C ILE A 182 -8.47 14.47 -8.95
N LYS A 183 -9.40 15.02 -8.20
CA LYS A 183 -10.08 16.28 -8.53
C LYS A 183 -9.16 17.51 -8.69
N LYS A 184 -7.93 17.45 -8.20
CA LYS A 184 -6.95 18.54 -8.38
C LYS A 184 -6.40 18.63 -9.81
N TYR A 185 -6.66 17.62 -10.64
CA TYR A 185 -6.18 17.52 -12.01
C TYR A 185 -7.22 18.02 -13.02
N LYS A 186 -6.80 18.26 -14.27
CA LYS A 186 -7.70 18.62 -15.37
C LYS A 186 -8.58 17.41 -15.73
N GLU A 187 -9.74 17.67 -16.33
CA GLU A 187 -10.72 16.63 -16.65
C GLU A 187 -10.16 15.45 -17.45
N ASN A 188 -9.32 15.72 -18.44
CA ASN A 188 -8.67 14.67 -19.22
C ASN A 188 -7.69 13.82 -18.38
N GLU A 189 -6.96 14.44 -17.48
CA GLU A 189 -6.05 13.77 -16.53
C GLU A 189 -6.84 12.97 -15.49
N GLN A 190 -7.96 13.54 -14.99
CA GLN A 190 -8.86 12.82 -14.08
C GLN A 190 -9.35 11.52 -14.68
N LYS A 191 -9.75 11.50 -15.96
CA LYS A 191 -10.17 10.28 -16.67
C LYS A 191 -9.07 9.24 -16.66
N ILE A 192 -7.82 9.62 -16.93
CA ILE A 192 -6.68 8.71 -16.91
C ILE A 192 -6.49 8.12 -15.49
N LEU A 193 -6.52 8.97 -14.47
CA LEU A 193 -6.31 8.55 -13.08
C LEU A 193 -7.44 7.65 -12.57
N TYR A 194 -8.71 7.98 -12.85
CA TYR A 194 -9.84 7.13 -12.48
C TYR A 194 -9.85 5.79 -13.21
N ASN A 195 -9.37 5.76 -14.47
CA ASN A 195 -9.33 4.54 -15.28
C ASN A 195 -8.29 3.51 -14.80
N SER A 196 -7.36 3.93 -13.95
CA SER A 196 -6.26 3.08 -13.48
C SER A 196 -5.97 3.32 -12.00
N ILE A 197 -6.94 3.04 -11.12
CA ILE A 197 -6.73 3.07 -9.66
C ILE A 197 -6.16 1.70 -9.25
N VAL A 198 -4.88 1.65 -8.94
CA VAL A 198 -4.18 0.41 -8.58
C VAL A 198 -4.08 0.27 -7.07
N LEU A 199 -4.63 -0.82 -6.53
CA LEU A 199 -4.49 -1.22 -5.14
C LEU A 199 -3.23 -2.07 -4.94
N SER A 200 -2.45 -1.75 -3.89
CA SER A 200 -1.29 -2.54 -3.48
C SER A 200 -1.14 -2.59 -1.96
N GLY A 201 -0.20 -3.40 -1.50
CA GLY A 201 0.11 -3.56 -0.08
C GLY A 201 -0.75 -4.62 0.63
N GLY A 202 -0.21 -5.14 1.73
CA GLY A 202 -0.84 -6.24 2.49
C GLY A 202 -2.20 -5.91 3.08
N ASN A 203 -2.44 -4.65 3.45
CA ASN A 203 -3.71 -4.21 4.02
C ASN A 203 -4.79 -3.96 2.94
N SER A 204 -4.45 -4.04 1.67
CA SER A 204 -5.41 -4.02 0.56
C SER A 204 -6.07 -5.38 0.28
N MET A 205 -5.58 -6.47 0.92
CA MET A 205 -5.97 -7.84 0.59
C MET A 205 -7.36 -8.27 1.06
N PHE A 206 -8.06 -7.44 1.80
CA PHE A 206 -9.42 -7.77 2.23
C PHE A 206 -10.34 -8.07 1.05
N ASN A 207 -11.07 -9.19 1.15
CA ASN A 207 -12.11 -9.52 0.18
C ASN A 207 -13.19 -8.43 0.18
N GLY A 208 -13.70 -8.07 -0.99
CA GLY A 208 -14.72 -7.03 -1.16
C GLY A 208 -14.19 -5.58 -1.13
N LEU A 209 -12.89 -5.36 -0.81
CA LEU A 209 -12.31 -4.02 -0.79
C LEU A 209 -12.32 -3.32 -2.16
N PRO A 210 -11.93 -3.97 -3.26
CA PRO A 210 -11.95 -3.34 -4.59
C PRO A 210 -13.36 -2.92 -5.02
N GLU A 211 -14.34 -3.77 -4.79
CA GLU A 211 -15.74 -3.55 -5.14
C GLU A 211 -16.33 -2.38 -4.32
N ARG A 212 -16.09 -2.39 -3.01
CA ARG A 212 -16.52 -1.30 -2.13
C ARG A 212 -15.86 0.02 -2.50
N LEU A 213 -14.55 0.04 -2.74
CA LEU A 213 -13.83 1.25 -3.14
C LEU A 213 -14.35 1.80 -4.48
N THR A 214 -14.57 0.93 -5.46
CA THR A 214 -15.16 1.32 -6.74
C THR A 214 -16.52 1.98 -6.54
N ARG A 215 -17.38 1.40 -5.72
CA ARG A 215 -18.69 1.95 -5.41
C ARG A 215 -18.60 3.31 -4.71
N GLU A 216 -17.75 3.42 -3.68
CA GLU A 216 -17.58 4.69 -2.94
C GLU A 216 -17.11 5.82 -3.88
N ILE A 217 -16.13 5.55 -4.74
CA ILE A 217 -15.64 6.55 -5.70
C ILE A 217 -16.75 6.91 -6.70
N LYS A 218 -17.48 5.92 -7.23
CA LYS A 218 -18.61 6.17 -8.16
C LYS A 218 -19.72 7.03 -7.56
N LEU A 219 -19.91 7.00 -6.24
CA LEU A 219 -20.86 7.90 -5.55
C LEU A 219 -20.35 9.34 -5.43
N LEU A 220 -19.03 9.55 -5.48
CA LEU A 220 -18.39 10.85 -5.30
C LEU A 220 -18.14 11.61 -6.61
N VAL A 221 -18.10 10.89 -7.73
CA VAL A 221 -17.84 11.47 -9.04
C VAL A 221 -19.13 11.85 -9.77
N PRO A 222 -19.08 12.83 -10.72
CA PRO A 222 -20.21 13.13 -11.60
C PRO A 222 -20.61 11.92 -12.45
N ASP A 223 -21.87 11.83 -12.89
CA ASP A 223 -22.37 10.72 -13.72
C ASP A 223 -21.54 10.48 -14.97
N SER A 224 -21.04 11.56 -15.60
CA SER A 224 -20.16 11.48 -16.78
C SER A 224 -18.82 10.80 -16.53
N MET A 225 -18.39 10.67 -15.28
CA MET A 225 -17.11 10.06 -14.89
C MET A 225 -17.25 8.66 -14.30
N LYS A 226 -18.47 8.22 -14.00
CA LYS A 226 -18.70 6.93 -13.31
C LYS A 226 -18.16 5.74 -14.08
N GLU A 227 -18.29 5.75 -15.41
CA GLU A 227 -17.79 4.66 -16.26
C GLU A 227 -16.26 4.65 -16.40
N GLU A 228 -15.62 5.76 -16.07
CA GLU A 228 -14.16 5.84 -16.06
C GLU A 228 -13.54 5.23 -14.79
N VAL A 229 -14.31 4.99 -13.74
CA VAL A 229 -13.79 4.50 -12.45
C VAL A 229 -13.51 3.01 -12.50
N HIS A 230 -12.22 2.63 -12.55
CA HIS A 230 -11.75 1.25 -12.54
C HIS A 230 -10.69 1.04 -11.45
N VAL A 231 -11.01 0.16 -10.50
CA VAL A 231 -10.08 -0.26 -9.44
C VAL A 231 -9.44 -1.58 -9.85
N ILE A 232 -8.13 -1.56 -10.02
CA ILE A 232 -7.30 -2.72 -10.38
C ILE A 232 -6.73 -3.32 -9.10
N ALA A 233 -7.02 -4.60 -8.87
CA ALA A 233 -6.65 -5.30 -7.63
C ALA A 233 -6.19 -6.73 -7.96
N SER A 234 -4.97 -6.87 -8.41
CA SER A 234 -4.36 -8.18 -8.68
C SER A 234 -4.43 -9.10 -7.46
N PRO A 235 -4.64 -10.40 -7.62
CA PRO A 235 -4.55 -11.36 -6.51
C PRO A 235 -3.20 -11.31 -5.77
N GLU A 236 -2.13 -10.94 -6.45
CA GLU A 236 -0.77 -10.84 -5.90
C GLU A 236 -0.39 -9.42 -5.45
N ARG A 237 -1.36 -8.50 -5.34
CA ARG A 237 -1.12 -7.07 -5.05
C ARG A 237 -0.35 -6.80 -3.75
N LYS A 238 -0.27 -7.77 -2.86
CA LYS A 238 0.62 -7.72 -1.70
C LYS A 238 2.10 -7.59 -2.08
N TYR A 239 2.46 -8.12 -3.26
CA TYR A 239 3.83 -8.16 -3.77
C TYR A 239 4.04 -7.29 -5.01
N SER A 240 3.07 -6.47 -5.40
CA SER A 240 3.12 -5.65 -6.62
C SER A 240 4.37 -4.80 -6.73
N ALA A 241 4.83 -4.20 -5.63
CA ALA A 241 6.06 -3.39 -5.64
C ALA A 241 7.30 -4.22 -6.04
N VAL A 242 7.40 -5.47 -5.56
CA VAL A 242 8.50 -6.38 -5.94
C VAL A 242 8.37 -6.78 -7.40
N ASN A 243 7.17 -7.17 -7.84
CA ASN A 243 6.91 -7.57 -9.22
C ASN A 243 7.21 -6.43 -10.19
N GLY A 244 6.74 -5.21 -9.89
CA GLY A 244 7.02 -4.02 -10.69
C GLY A 244 8.51 -3.65 -10.72
N GLY A 245 9.21 -3.81 -9.59
CA GLY A 245 10.66 -3.65 -9.53
C GLY A 245 11.41 -4.64 -10.41
N CYS A 246 10.98 -5.90 -10.44
CA CYS A 246 11.52 -6.95 -11.32
C CYS A 246 11.28 -6.58 -12.81
N ILE A 247 10.06 -6.15 -13.15
CA ILE A 247 9.72 -5.72 -14.50
C ILE A 247 10.60 -4.53 -14.90
N LEU A 248 10.64 -3.47 -14.09
CA LEU A 248 11.41 -2.27 -14.38
C LEU A 248 12.89 -2.56 -14.56
N SER A 249 13.48 -3.36 -13.67
CA SER A 249 14.90 -3.73 -13.72
C SER A 249 15.28 -4.60 -14.93
N SER A 250 14.30 -5.28 -15.55
CA SER A 250 14.51 -6.11 -16.76
C SER A 250 14.51 -5.30 -18.05
N ILE A 251 14.04 -4.06 -18.04
CA ILE A 251 13.96 -3.20 -19.23
C ILE A 251 15.35 -2.69 -19.59
N GLU A 252 15.75 -2.85 -20.85
CA GLU A 252 17.09 -2.44 -21.35
C GLU A 252 17.36 -0.94 -21.11
N ALA A 253 16.37 -0.08 -21.37
CA ALA A 253 16.49 1.37 -21.16
C ALA A 253 16.71 1.75 -19.71
N PHE A 254 16.33 0.88 -18.75
CA PHE A 254 16.51 1.12 -17.33
C PHE A 254 17.95 0.91 -16.86
N LYS A 255 18.79 0.21 -17.62
CA LYS A 255 20.20 -0.05 -17.26
C LYS A 255 20.97 1.22 -16.93
N ASN A 256 20.69 2.33 -17.61
CA ASN A 256 21.34 3.63 -17.39
C ASN A 256 20.79 4.42 -16.19
N LYS A 257 19.74 3.90 -15.53
CA LYS A 257 19.14 4.54 -14.34
C LYS A 257 19.80 4.12 -13.04
N TRP A 258 20.48 2.99 -13.03
CA TRP A 258 21.22 2.56 -11.85
C TRP A 258 22.27 3.60 -11.45
N ILE A 259 22.33 3.91 -10.17
CA ILE A 259 23.47 4.61 -9.59
C ILE A 259 24.60 3.60 -9.52
N THR A 260 25.69 3.85 -10.22
CA THR A 260 26.89 3.01 -10.15
C THR A 260 27.74 3.38 -8.94
N LYS A 261 28.61 2.46 -8.50
CA LYS A 261 29.55 2.73 -7.42
C LYS A 261 30.45 3.93 -7.74
N ALA A 262 30.93 4.07 -8.98
CA ALA A 262 31.76 5.20 -9.42
C ALA A 262 31.00 6.54 -9.33
N GLU A 263 29.73 6.60 -9.73
CA GLU A 263 28.90 7.81 -9.58
C GLU A 263 28.64 8.16 -8.11
N TYR A 264 28.49 7.16 -7.24
CA TYR A 264 28.37 7.37 -5.81
C TYR A 264 29.70 7.91 -5.21
N GLU A 265 30.85 7.37 -5.58
CA GLU A 265 32.17 7.83 -5.14
C GLU A 265 32.44 9.27 -5.57
N GLU A 266 31.97 9.68 -6.76
CA GLU A 266 32.15 11.05 -7.28
C GLU A 266 31.17 12.06 -6.63
N SER A 267 29.90 11.68 -6.45
CA SER A 267 28.82 12.63 -6.07
C SER A 267 28.34 12.47 -4.62
N GLY A 268 28.75 11.39 -3.92
CA GLY A 268 28.23 11.06 -2.59
C GLY A 268 26.76 10.59 -2.61
N SER A 269 26.15 10.53 -1.44
CA SER A 269 24.77 10.09 -1.24
C SER A 269 23.72 10.96 -1.95
N ASP A 270 24.04 12.23 -2.25
CA ASP A 270 23.14 13.16 -2.98
C ASP A 270 22.79 12.70 -4.41
N ILE A 271 23.54 11.76 -4.98
CA ILE A 271 23.27 11.18 -6.31
C ILE A 271 21.88 10.55 -6.40
N VAL A 272 21.32 10.08 -5.27
CA VAL A 272 19.97 9.49 -5.21
C VAL A 272 18.91 10.47 -5.69
N TYR A 273 19.02 11.76 -5.32
CA TYR A 273 18.04 12.79 -5.72
C TYR A 273 18.17 13.19 -7.19
N LYS A 274 19.33 12.96 -7.79
CA LYS A 274 19.55 13.24 -9.22
C LYS A 274 19.02 12.12 -10.12
N LYS A 275 19.16 10.87 -9.69
CA LYS A 275 18.87 9.69 -10.54
C LYS A 275 17.60 8.94 -10.19
N CYS A 276 17.18 8.92 -8.93
CA CYS A 276 16.09 8.08 -8.45
C CYS A 276 14.84 8.88 -8.09
N ILE A 277 14.94 9.73 -7.09
CA ILE A 277 13.79 10.36 -6.46
C ILE A 277 13.83 11.86 -6.74
N LYS A 278 12.76 12.42 -7.28
CA LYS A 278 12.61 13.87 -7.27
C LYS A 278 12.38 14.30 -5.82
N SER A 279 13.22 15.22 -5.31
CA SER A 279 13.05 15.76 -3.95
C SER A 279 11.65 16.31 -3.75
N LEU A 280 11.02 15.89 -2.64
CA LEU A 280 9.76 16.42 -2.14
C LEU A 280 9.92 17.86 -1.66
#